data_4b4166be1b7cbbf073fa595bc8f97f16
#
_entry.id   4b4166be1b7cbbf073fa595bc8f97f16
#
_cell.length_a   1.000
_cell.length_b   1.000
_cell.length_c   1.000
_cell.angle_alpha   90.00
_cell.angle_beta   90.00
_cell.angle_gamma   90.00
#
_symmetry.space_group_name_H-M   'P 1'
#
loop_
_entity.id
_entity.type
_entity.pdbx_description
1 polymer ?
#
loop_
_entity_poly.entity_id
_entity_poly.type
_entity_poly.pdbx_seq_one_letter_code
_entity_poly.pdbx_strand_id
1 'polypeptide(L)'
;MTNKTRTRFAPSPTGYMHIGNLRTALFEYLIAKHDGGDFLLRIEDTDQGRKVEGAVDIIYDTLKNVGLNWDEGPDIGGDYGPYVQSERLGMYKGYAEQLVKEGHAHYCFCSEEDIEEQRKLAESLGVSFKFKDPCKHLSQEEIQARLDAGEPYVIRQTIDHVGETSFDDMVYGHIEFDGDLLDEQILIKSDGFPTYNFANIIDDHTMNVTHVVRGNEYLSSTPKYNLLYDAFGWDRPVYVHVPPVMKDEKHKLSKRNGDASYQDLVAKGYLPEAVINYIALLGWAPETEQEIYSLQELIDVFDVARISRSPAIFDIDKLTWMNGVYLRNMDEDTYFATVRPYLEKAVKGPYNLKEISKIIQPRIDILNQIEEAVDFFDELPDYDLEMYRHKKMKTTPEIALTSLQAARDTLAALDDWSSEEKVHDVLLALPKEMGLKNGQVLWPVRTAVTGKQFTPGGAIEIAWILGKDEALRRIDLGIERLTKSLESAE
;
A
#
# COMPACT_ATOMS: atom_id res chain seq x y z
N MET A 1 -30.43 -21.93 5.23
CA MET A 1 -29.27 -21.76 4.30
C MET A 1 -28.28 -20.93 5.06
N THR A 2 -27.08 -21.41 5.28
CA THR A 2 -26.00 -20.58 5.85
C THR A 2 -25.73 -19.49 4.81
N ASN A 3 -26.02 -18.23 5.14
CA ASN A 3 -25.70 -17.12 4.25
C ASN A 3 -24.19 -17.14 4.04
N LYS A 4 -23.76 -17.21 2.78
CA LYS A 4 -22.37 -17.12 2.38
C LYS A 4 -21.80 -15.77 2.85
N THR A 5 -20.61 -15.75 3.43
CA THR A 5 -19.94 -14.50 3.81
C THR A 5 -19.74 -13.62 2.57
N ARG A 6 -20.23 -12.38 2.65
CA ARG A 6 -20.12 -11.40 1.56
C ARG A 6 -19.61 -10.09 2.12
N THR A 7 -18.48 -9.66 1.61
CA THR A 7 -17.85 -8.36 1.92
C THR A 7 -17.82 -7.49 0.66
N ARG A 8 -17.56 -6.21 0.83
CA ARG A 8 -17.42 -5.29 -0.31
C ARG A 8 -16.35 -4.24 -0.07
N PHE A 9 -15.46 -4.04 -1.01
CA PHE A 9 -14.68 -2.83 -1.07
C PHE A 9 -15.46 -1.77 -1.83
N ALA A 10 -15.63 -0.61 -1.20
CA ALA A 10 -16.53 0.44 -1.70
C ALA A 10 -15.79 1.79 -1.78
N PRO A 11 -14.78 1.92 -2.68
CA PRO A 11 -13.99 3.14 -2.78
C PRO A 11 -14.70 4.25 -3.55
N SER A 12 -14.48 5.50 -3.11
CA SER A 12 -14.77 6.67 -3.94
C SER A 12 -13.62 6.92 -4.92
N PRO A 13 -13.90 7.24 -6.21
CA PRO A 13 -12.87 7.40 -7.25
C PRO A 13 -12.17 8.77 -7.13
N THR A 14 -11.28 8.90 -6.13
CA THR A 14 -10.61 10.18 -5.77
C THR A 14 -9.12 10.21 -6.07
N GLY A 15 -8.60 9.30 -6.89
CA GLY A 15 -7.19 9.19 -7.29
C GLY A 15 -6.46 8.00 -6.68
N TYR A 16 -5.17 8.16 -6.38
CA TYR A 16 -4.30 7.07 -5.91
C TYR A 16 -4.83 6.38 -4.65
N MET A 17 -4.60 5.06 -4.60
CA MET A 17 -5.05 4.20 -3.51
C MET A 17 -4.21 4.44 -2.25
N HIS A 18 -4.82 5.00 -1.20
CA HIS A 18 -4.16 5.16 0.09
C HIS A 18 -3.93 3.78 0.75
N ILE A 19 -2.77 3.59 1.40
CA ILE A 19 -2.41 2.33 2.07
C ILE A 19 -3.48 1.88 3.09
N GLY A 20 -4.09 2.81 3.82
CA GLY A 20 -5.18 2.50 4.74
C GLY A 20 -6.41 1.92 4.03
N ASN A 21 -6.78 2.45 2.86
CA ASN A 21 -7.90 1.92 2.07
C ASN A 21 -7.55 0.54 1.48
N LEU A 22 -6.32 0.37 0.98
CA LEU A 22 -5.87 -0.93 0.47
C LEU A 22 -5.84 -1.99 1.57
N ARG A 23 -5.46 -1.61 2.81
CA ARG A 23 -5.56 -2.52 3.97
C ARG A 23 -7.00 -2.91 4.27
N THR A 24 -7.93 -1.97 4.22
CA THR A 24 -9.35 -2.27 4.42
C THR A 24 -9.84 -3.24 3.34
N ALA A 25 -9.52 -2.98 2.06
CA ALA A 25 -9.83 -3.90 0.95
C ALA A 25 -9.24 -5.30 1.17
N LEU A 26 -7.98 -5.37 1.64
CA LEU A 26 -7.33 -6.63 1.96
C LEU A 26 -8.08 -7.39 3.08
N PHE A 27 -8.46 -6.72 4.16
CA PHE A 27 -9.18 -7.37 5.25
C PHE A 27 -10.57 -7.85 4.80
N GLU A 28 -11.29 -7.06 3.99
CA GLU A 28 -12.54 -7.46 3.36
C GLU A 28 -12.37 -8.72 2.50
N TYR A 29 -11.31 -8.74 1.69
CA TYR A 29 -10.96 -9.87 0.85
C TYR A 29 -10.62 -11.12 1.67
N LEU A 30 -9.76 -10.97 2.70
CA LEU A 30 -9.33 -12.08 3.55
C LEU A 30 -10.51 -12.69 4.32
N ILE A 31 -11.41 -11.87 4.88
CA ILE A 31 -12.63 -12.34 5.56
C ILE A 31 -13.50 -13.14 4.59
N ALA A 32 -13.79 -12.60 3.40
CA ALA A 32 -14.61 -13.29 2.43
C ALA A 32 -13.99 -14.62 2.00
N LYS A 33 -12.72 -14.61 1.60
CA LYS A 33 -12.04 -15.77 1.03
C LYS A 33 -11.73 -16.85 2.06
N HIS A 34 -11.42 -16.48 3.31
CA HIS A 34 -11.26 -17.42 4.42
C HIS A 34 -12.52 -18.27 4.62
N ASP A 35 -13.68 -17.65 4.55
CA ASP A 35 -14.98 -18.33 4.70
C ASP A 35 -15.51 -18.97 3.40
N GLY A 36 -14.75 -18.94 2.30
CA GLY A 36 -15.21 -19.38 0.99
C GLY A 36 -16.35 -18.49 0.42
N GLY A 37 -16.35 -17.23 0.83
CA GLY A 37 -17.35 -16.22 0.50
C GLY A 37 -17.04 -15.41 -0.75
N ASP A 38 -17.79 -14.31 -0.94
CA ASP A 38 -17.66 -13.41 -2.07
C ASP A 38 -17.12 -12.05 -1.63
N PHE A 39 -16.17 -11.54 -2.39
CA PHE A 39 -15.64 -10.19 -2.26
C PHE A 39 -16.13 -9.34 -3.43
N LEU A 40 -16.87 -8.27 -3.12
CA LEU A 40 -17.49 -7.37 -4.11
C LEU A 40 -16.71 -6.08 -4.26
N LEU A 41 -16.74 -5.51 -5.46
CA LEU A 41 -16.27 -4.14 -5.71
C LEU A 41 -17.46 -3.25 -6.07
N ARG A 42 -17.67 -2.17 -5.29
CA ARG A 42 -18.67 -1.14 -5.55
C ARG A 42 -18.00 0.24 -5.67
N ILE A 43 -18.27 0.98 -6.73
CA ILE A 43 -17.78 2.34 -6.90
C ILE A 43 -18.76 3.34 -6.29
N GLU A 44 -18.30 4.12 -5.31
CA GLU A 44 -19.10 5.14 -4.63
C GLU A 44 -18.78 6.53 -5.18
N ASP A 45 -19.49 6.93 -6.24
CA ASP A 45 -19.29 8.16 -7.00
C ASP A 45 -20.41 9.20 -6.84
N THR A 46 -21.17 9.13 -5.73
CA THR A 46 -22.26 10.09 -5.44
C THR A 46 -21.77 11.51 -5.15
N ASP A 47 -20.52 11.70 -4.79
CA ASP A 47 -19.86 13.00 -4.67
C ASP A 47 -19.17 13.36 -6.00
N GLN A 48 -19.94 13.93 -6.93
CA GLN A 48 -19.45 14.29 -8.26
C GLN A 48 -18.34 15.36 -8.24
N GLY A 49 -18.26 16.17 -7.20
CA GLY A 49 -17.24 17.21 -7.05
C GLY A 49 -15.83 16.67 -6.75
N ARG A 50 -15.73 15.41 -6.29
CA ARG A 50 -14.46 14.75 -5.96
C ARG A 50 -14.01 13.71 -6.97
N LYS A 51 -14.81 13.43 -7.99
CA LYS A 51 -14.50 12.45 -9.01
C LYS A 51 -13.27 12.87 -9.82
N VAL A 52 -12.26 12.01 -9.87
CA VAL A 52 -11.04 12.21 -10.66
C VAL A 52 -11.11 11.29 -11.89
N GLU A 53 -10.87 11.84 -13.07
CA GLU A 53 -10.82 11.05 -14.31
C GLU A 53 -9.72 9.98 -14.22
N GLY A 54 -10.01 8.75 -14.67
CA GLY A 54 -9.09 7.61 -14.58
C GLY A 54 -8.94 6.97 -13.20
N ALA A 55 -9.57 7.53 -12.14
CA ALA A 55 -9.42 6.98 -10.79
C ALA A 55 -10.03 5.58 -10.63
N VAL A 56 -11.05 5.24 -11.41
CA VAL A 56 -11.65 3.89 -11.40
C VAL A 56 -10.66 2.87 -11.96
N ASP A 57 -9.96 3.20 -13.05
CA ASP A 57 -8.93 2.33 -13.63
C ASP A 57 -7.78 2.10 -12.65
N ILE A 58 -7.36 3.15 -11.92
CA ILE A 58 -6.35 3.03 -10.85
C ILE A 58 -6.81 2.05 -9.76
N ILE A 59 -8.09 2.05 -9.38
CA ILE A 59 -8.64 1.11 -8.40
C ILE A 59 -8.55 -0.32 -8.95
N TYR A 60 -9.01 -0.55 -10.18
CA TYR A 60 -8.98 -1.87 -10.81
C TYR A 60 -7.54 -2.40 -10.94
N ASP A 61 -6.65 -1.58 -11.47
CA ASP A 61 -5.24 -1.95 -11.67
C ASP A 61 -4.56 -2.26 -10.32
N THR A 62 -4.82 -1.43 -9.30
CA THR A 62 -4.26 -1.67 -7.98
C THR A 62 -4.70 -3.02 -7.43
N LEU A 63 -6.01 -3.29 -7.38
CA LEU A 63 -6.54 -4.52 -6.82
C LEU A 63 -6.07 -5.76 -7.61
N LYS A 64 -6.06 -5.69 -8.95
CA LYS A 64 -5.57 -6.78 -9.82
C LYS A 64 -4.08 -7.03 -9.61
N ASN A 65 -3.27 -5.98 -9.53
CA ASN A 65 -1.82 -6.08 -9.33
C ASN A 65 -1.45 -6.74 -8.00
N VAL A 66 -2.26 -6.54 -6.96
CA VAL A 66 -2.04 -7.14 -5.65
C VAL A 66 -2.79 -8.46 -5.45
N GLY A 67 -3.51 -8.95 -6.47
CA GLY A 67 -4.22 -10.23 -6.44
C GLY A 67 -5.58 -10.20 -5.74
N LEU A 68 -6.12 -9.03 -5.35
CA LEU A 68 -7.43 -8.89 -4.72
C LEU A 68 -8.55 -8.88 -5.78
N ASN A 69 -8.74 -10.01 -6.45
CA ASN A 69 -9.76 -10.14 -7.49
C ASN A 69 -11.16 -10.25 -6.86
N TRP A 70 -12.10 -9.45 -7.36
CA TRP A 70 -13.49 -9.44 -6.90
C TRP A 70 -14.35 -10.44 -7.69
N ASP A 71 -15.41 -10.93 -7.02
CA ASP A 71 -16.34 -11.91 -7.60
C ASP A 71 -17.50 -11.23 -8.32
N GLU A 72 -17.85 -10.00 -7.92
CA GLU A 72 -18.87 -9.16 -8.52
C GLU A 72 -18.40 -7.70 -8.53
N GLY A 73 -18.69 -6.95 -9.58
CA GLY A 73 -18.27 -5.56 -9.68
C GLY A 73 -18.65 -4.90 -10.98
N PRO A 74 -18.31 -3.60 -11.19
CA PRO A 74 -18.78 -2.83 -12.33
C PRO A 74 -18.32 -3.39 -13.68
N ASP A 75 -17.12 -3.97 -13.77
CA ASP A 75 -16.52 -4.48 -15.00
C ASP A 75 -16.89 -5.93 -15.33
N ILE A 76 -17.20 -6.72 -14.31
CA ILE A 76 -17.51 -8.14 -14.47
C ILE A 76 -19.00 -8.47 -14.28
N GLY A 77 -19.79 -7.52 -13.73
CA GLY A 77 -21.20 -7.73 -13.41
C GLY A 77 -21.42 -8.60 -12.19
N GLY A 78 -22.61 -9.20 -12.08
CA GLY A 78 -23.06 -10.06 -11.00
C GLY A 78 -24.58 -9.95 -10.82
N ASP A 79 -25.12 -10.66 -9.82
CA ASP A 79 -26.57 -10.78 -9.63
C ASP A 79 -27.21 -9.55 -8.97
N TYR A 80 -26.42 -8.66 -8.37
CA TYR A 80 -26.90 -7.55 -7.52
C TYR A 80 -26.54 -6.15 -8.07
N GLY A 81 -26.15 -6.09 -9.36
CA GLY A 81 -25.83 -4.83 -10.03
C GLY A 81 -27.00 -3.83 -10.15
N PRO A 82 -26.72 -2.61 -10.60
CA PRO A 82 -25.41 -2.03 -10.92
C PRO A 82 -24.49 -1.86 -9.70
N TYR A 83 -23.15 -1.86 -9.94
CA TYR A 83 -22.15 -1.72 -8.87
C TYR A 83 -21.50 -0.32 -8.84
N VAL A 84 -22.12 0.66 -9.50
CA VAL A 84 -21.76 2.08 -9.46
C VAL A 84 -22.94 2.84 -8.86
N GLN A 85 -22.70 3.61 -7.80
CA GLN A 85 -23.80 4.27 -7.07
C GLN A 85 -24.59 5.26 -7.92
N SER A 86 -23.93 6.02 -8.80
CA SER A 86 -24.62 6.96 -9.71
C SER A 86 -25.62 6.27 -10.67
N GLU A 87 -25.45 4.97 -10.94
CA GLU A 87 -26.36 4.20 -11.78
C GLU A 87 -27.59 3.69 -10.99
N ARG A 88 -27.59 3.85 -9.66
CA ARG A 88 -28.63 3.37 -8.72
C ARG A 88 -29.53 4.48 -8.19
N LEU A 89 -29.37 5.73 -8.64
CA LEU A 89 -30.03 6.93 -8.05
C LEU A 89 -31.54 6.80 -7.88
N GLY A 90 -32.25 6.22 -8.85
CA GLY A 90 -33.70 6.04 -8.77
C GLY A 90 -34.16 5.14 -7.61
N MET A 91 -33.32 4.22 -7.16
CA MET A 91 -33.62 3.31 -6.05
C MET A 91 -33.62 4.04 -4.71
N TYR A 92 -32.63 4.88 -4.45
CA TYR A 92 -32.46 5.53 -3.14
C TYR A 92 -33.65 6.43 -2.78
N LYS A 93 -34.19 7.17 -3.75
CA LYS A 93 -35.36 8.01 -3.53
C LYS A 93 -36.57 7.20 -3.09
N GLY A 94 -36.81 6.05 -3.72
CA GLY A 94 -37.90 5.16 -3.36
C GLY A 94 -37.82 4.66 -1.92
N TYR A 95 -36.65 4.26 -1.47
CA TYR A 95 -36.44 3.86 -0.06
C TYR A 95 -36.59 5.03 0.91
N ALA A 96 -36.12 6.24 0.55
CA ALA A 96 -36.32 7.41 1.40
C ALA A 96 -37.81 7.81 1.54
N GLU A 97 -38.58 7.75 0.45
CA GLU A 97 -40.01 8.00 0.45
C GLU A 97 -40.78 6.92 1.25
N GLN A 98 -40.34 5.67 1.24
CA GLN A 98 -40.87 4.62 2.10
C GLN A 98 -40.66 5.00 3.57
N LEU A 99 -39.47 5.42 3.99
CA LEU A 99 -39.20 5.86 5.36
C LEU A 99 -40.07 7.05 5.77
N VAL A 100 -40.33 8.00 4.86
CA VAL A 100 -41.23 9.13 5.11
C VAL A 100 -42.65 8.61 5.37
N LYS A 101 -43.16 7.68 4.54
CA LYS A 101 -44.48 7.11 4.68
C LYS A 101 -44.67 6.33 5.99
N GLU A 102 -43.61 5.68 6.45
CA GLU A 102 -43.57 4.88 7.67
C GLU A 102 -43.23 5.71 8.94
N GLY A 103 -42.93 7.02 8.78
CA GLY A 103 -42.65 7.93 9.88
C GLY A 103 -41.18 7.93 10.39
N HIS A 104 -40.29 7.25 9.69
CA HIS A 104 -38.85 7.17 10.02
C HIS A 104 -38.01 8.22 9.31
N ALA A 105 -38.61 9.01 8.43
CA ALA A 105 -38.00 10.17 7.78
C ALA A 105 -39.05 11.28 7.54
N HIS A 106 -38.60 12.46 7.22
CA HIS A 106 -39.45 13.60 6.91
C HIS A 106 -38.84 14.52 5.85
N TYR A 107 -39.71 15.30 5.16
CA TYR A 107 -39.25 16.36 4.28
C TYR A 107 -38.84 17.58 5.09
N CYS A 108 -37.64 18.08 4.86
CA CYS A 108 -37.13 19.30 5.48
C CYS A 108 -36.91 20.36 4.40
N PHE A 109 -37.56 21.52 4.56
CA PHE A 109 -37.52 22.66 3.67
C PHE A 109 -36.65 23.82 4.24
N CYS A 110 -35.93 23.56 5.34
CA CYS A 110 -35.06 24.57 5.94
C CYS A 110 -33.88 24.89 5.02
N SER A 111 -33.58 26.17 4.89
CA SER A 111 -32.40 26.65 4.15
C SER A 111 -31.11 26.44 4.95
N GLU A 112 -29.95 26.60 4.31
CA GLU A 112 -28.66 26.60 5.00
C GLU A 112 -28.58 27.79 5.99
N GLU A 113 -29.20 28.90 5.65
CA GLU A 113 -29.29 30.11 6.50
C GLU A 113 -30.04 29.80 7.79
N ASP A 114 -31.19 29.12 7.74
CA ASP A 114 -31.98 28.75 8.92
C ASP A 114 -31.17 27.85 9.88
N ILE A 115 -30.39 26.90 9.32
CA ILE A 115 -29.53 26.01 10.09
C ILE A 115 -28.37 26.77 10.74
N GLU A 116 -27.76 27.68 10.00
CA GLU A 116 -26.65 28.51 10.48
C GLU A 116 -27.09 29.51 11.57
N GLU A 117 -28.29 30.03 11.48
CA GLU A 117 -28.87 30.89 12.55
C GLU A 117 -29.03 30.10 13.85
N GLN A 118 -29.55 28.87 13.79
CA GLN A 118 -29.65 28.01 14.97
C GLN A 118 -28.26 27.66 15.54
N ARG A 119 -27.26 27.45 14.68
CA ARG A 119 -25.88 27.16 15.10
C ARG A 119 -25.27 28.33 15.84
N LYS A 120 -25.38 29.56 15.29
CA LYS A 120 -24.90 30.79 15.93
C LYS A 120 -25.57 31.05 17.27
N LEU A 121 -26.88 30.77 17.37
CA LEU A 121 -27.59 30.87 18.62
C LEU A 121 -27.05 29.91 19.68
N ALA A 122 -26.85 28.65 19.31
CA ALA A 122 -26.28 27.62 20.22
C ALA A 122 -24.86 28.02 20.68
N GLU A 123 -24.02 28.49 19.77
CA GLU A 123 -22.69 29.02 20.09
C GLU A 123 -22.73 30.17 21.06
N SER A 124 -23.65 31.16 20.84
CA SER A 124 -23.82 32.29 21.73
C SER A 124 -24.27 31.92 23.13
N LEU A 125 -24.96 30.81 23.27
CA LEU A 125 -25.42 30.26 24.55
C LEU A 125 -24.44 29.30 25.19
N GLY A 126 -23.32 28.96 24.51
CA GLY A 126 -22.32 28.06 25.00
C GLY A 126 -22.80 26.59 25.12
N VAL A 127 -23.80 26.20 24.30
CA VAL A 127 -24.35 24.83 24.29
C VAL A 127 -23.96 24.11 22.99
N SER A 128 -23.91 22.78 23.05
CA SER A 128 -23.69 21.97 21.86
C SER A 128 -24.83 22.17 20.85
N PHE A 129 -24.47 22.40 19.59
CA PHE A 129 -25.44 22.55 18.51
C PHE A 129 -26.13 21.22 18.22
N LYS A 130 -27.47 21.20 18.28
CA LYS A 130 -28.31 20.14 17.76
C LYS A 130 -29.40 20.81 16.93
N PHE A 131 -29.47 20.49 15.65
CA PHE A 131 -30.47 21.06 14.75
C PHE A 131 -31.86 20.65 15.18
N LYS A 132 -32.75 21.64 15.39
CA LYS A 132 -34.17 21.43 15.67
C LYS A 132 -34.95 21.70 14.39
N ASP A 133 -35.39 20.64 13.73
CA ASP A 133 -36.09 20.73 12.46
C ASP A 133 -37.57 21.06 12.68
N PRO A 134 -38.04 22.28 12.33
CA PRO A 134 -39.44 22.65 12.46
C PRO A 134 -40.33 21.92 11.46
N CYS A 135 -39.79 21.42 10.34
CA CYS A 135 -40.52 20.73 9.30
C CYS A 135 -41.04 19.35 9.77
N LYS A 136 -40.45 18.80 10.81
CA LYS A 136 -40.87 17.53 11.42
C LYS A 136 -42.34 17.49 11.87
N HIS A 137 -42.93 18.66 12.12
CA HIS A 137 -44.28 18.82 12.63
C HIS A 137 -45.26 19.34 11.58
N LEU A 138 -44.86 19.46 10.31
CA LEU A 138 -45.75 19.87 9.22
C LEU A 138 -46.82 18.82 8.95
N SER A 139 -48.03 19.28 8.66
CA SER A 139 -49.12 18.39 8.21
C SER A 139 -48.85 17.87 6.78
N GLN A 140 -49.49 16.80 6.43
CA GLN A 140 -49.42 16.21 5.09
C GLN A 140 -49.84 17.22 4.00
N GLU A 141 -50.85 18.08 4.28
CA GLU A 141 -51.33 19.10 3.37
C GLU A 141 -50.28 20.22 3.18
N GLU A 142 -49.61 20.63 4.26
CA GLU A 142 -48.51 21.62 4.18
C GLU A 142 -47.31 21.12 3.42
N ILE A 143 -46.92 19.85 3.65
CA ILE A 143 -45.85 19.19 2.92
C ILE A 143 -46.19 19.14 1.42
N GLN A 144 -47.41 18.66 1.08
CA GLN A 144 -47.82 18.55 -0.32
C GLN A 144 -47.88 19.90 -1.02
N ALA A 145 -48.40 20.95 -0.34
CA ALA A 145 -48.47 22.29 -0.89
C ALA A 145 -47.07 22.84 -1.24
N ARG A 146 -46.04 22.60 -0.39
CA ARG A 146 -44.65 23.00 -0.63
C ARG A 146 -44.02 22.21 -1.76
N LEU A 147 -44.25 20.90 -1.82
CA LEU A 147 -43.79 20.03 -2.91
C LEU A 147 -44.39 20.47 -4.25
N ASP A 148 -45.71 20.76 -4.29
CA ASP A 148 -46.41 21.25 -5.50
C ASP A 148 -45.94 22.64 -5.92
N ALA A 149 -45.49 23.48 -4.98
CA ALA A 149 -44.88 24.79 -5.24
C ALA A 149 -43.42 24.65 -5.75
N GLY A 150 -42.86 23.46 -5.74
CA GLY A 150 -41.47 23.19 -6.17
C GLY A 150 -40.41 23.75 -5.22
N GLU A 151 -40.74 23.92 -3.93
CA GLU A 151 -39.77 24.38 -2.93
C GLU A 151 -38.61 23.35 -2.82
N PRO A 152 -37.35 23.79 -2.75
CA PRO A 152 -36.23 22.90 -2.50
C PRO A 152 -36.38 22.18 -1.15
N TYR A 153 -36.06 20.89 -1.11
CA TYR A 153 -36.14 20.09 0.10
C TYR A 153 -35.01 19.07 0.18
N VAL A 154 -34.79 18.58 1.38
CA VAL A 154 -34.01 17.36 1.65
C VAL A 154 -34.93 16.34 2.34
N ILE A 155 -34.61 15.06 2.25
CA ILE A 155 -35.23 14.04 3.10
C ILE A 155 -34.26 13.75 4.24
N ARG A 156 -34.74 13.89 5.47
CA ARG A 156 -33.98 13.74 6.69
C ARG A 156 -34.49 12.56 7.50
N GLN A 157 -33.57 11.77 8.09
CA GLN A 157 -33.94 10.71 9.03
C GLN A 157 -34.63 11.34 10.25
N THR A 158 -35.76 10.73 10.67
CA THR A 158 -36.40 11.09 11.93
C THR A 158 -35.83 10.21 13.03
N ILE A 159 -35.24 10.84 14.04
CA ILE A 159 -34.75 10.18 15.24
C ILE A 159 -35.51 10.75 16.42
N ASP A 160 -36.50 10.00 16.87
CA ASP A 160 -37.22 10.36 18.09
C ASP A 160 -36.47 9.79 19.31
N HIS A 161 -37.02 9.95 20.50
CA HIS A 161 -36.40 9.50 21.73
C HIS A 161 -36.01 8.01 21.67
N VAL A 162 -34.75 7.70 21.54
CA VAL A 162 -34.23 6.34 21.31
C VAL A 162 -33.78 5.70 22.62
N GLY A 163 -33.38 6.52 23.61
CA GLY A 163 -32.69 6.04 24.82
C GLY A 163 -31.34 5.41 24.51
N GLU A 164 -30.95 4.43 25.31
CA GLU A 164 -29.69 3.70 25.12
C GLU A 164 -29.78 2.78 23.90
N THR A 165 -28.76 2.81 23.05
CA THR A 165 -28.62 1.94 21.87
C THR A 165 -27.26 1.29 21.84
N SER A 166 -27.16 0.06 21.33
CA SER A 166 -25.91 -0.68 21.30
C SER A 166 -25.76 -1.53 20.04
N PHE A 167 -24.53 -1.94 19.78
CA PHE A 167 -24.19 -2.94 18.78
C PHE A 167 -22.90 -3.66 19.13
N ASP A 168 -22.70 -4.84 18.55
CA ASP A 168 -21.48 -5.61 18.70
C ASP A 168 -20.57 -5.40 17.47
N ASP A 169 -19.28 -5.17 17.73
CA ASP A 169 -18.23 -5.05 16.71
C ASP A 169 -17.18 -6.13 16.92
N MET A 170 -16.75 -6.79 15.87
CA MET A 170 -15.81 -7.91 15.99
C MET A 170 -14.44 -7.50 16.55
N VAL A 171 -14.04 -6.23 16.35
CA VAL A 171 -12.75 -5.69 16.84
C VAL A 171 -12.93 -4.99 18.19
N TYR A 172 -13.92 -4.10 18.30
CA TYR A 172 -14.09 -3.26 19.48
C TYR A 172 -15.00 -3.89 20.56
N GLY A 173 -15.71 -4.96 20.23
CA GLY A 173 -16.63 -5.64 21.14
C GLY A 173 -17.95 -4.91 21.28
N HIS A 174 -18.61 -5.04 22.43
CA HIS A 174 -19.89 -4.39 22.70
C HIS A 174 -19.71 -2.88 22.89
N ILE A 175 -20.50 -2.09 22.16
CA ILE A 175 -20.46 -0.62 22.15
C ILE A 175 -21.84 -0.08 22.46
N GLU A 176 -21.91 0.81 23.44
CA GLU A 176 -23.13 1.46 23.91
C GLU A 176 -23.09 2.95 23.58
N PHE A 177 -24.24 3.50 23.18
CA PHE A 177 -24.42 4.91 22.88
C PHE A 177 -25.71 5.44 23.52
N ASP A 178 -25.67 6.68 23.97
CA ASP A 178 -26.86 7.45 24.30
C ASP A 178 -27.52 7.89 22.98
N GLY A 179 -28.64 7.25 22.63
CA GLY A 179 -29.37 7.52 21.40
C GLY A 179 -29.94 8.94 21.33
N ASP A 180 -30.14 9.59 22.47
CA ASP A 180 -30.62 10.97 22.52
C ASP A 180 -29.57 12.00 22.06
N LEU A 181 -28.29 11.57 21.98
CA LEU A 181 -27.20 12.37 21.42
C LEU A 181 -27.10 12.27 19.89
N LEU A 182 -27.81 11.32 19.27
CA LEU A 182 -27.79 11.17 17.83
C LEU A 182 -28.48 12.34 17.14
N ASP A 183 -27.83 12.87 16.11
CA ASP A 183 -28.39 13.92 15.23
C ASP A 183 -29.08 13.31 14.02
N GLU A 184 -30.17 13.94 13.59
CA GLU A 184 -30.91 13.56 12.40
C GLU A 184 -30.10 13.88 11.14
N GLN A 185 -29.75 12.85 10.37
CA GLN A 185 -28.92 13.00 9.18
C GLN A 185 -29.78 13.19 7.91
N ILE A 186 -29.23 13.90 6.92
CA ILE A 186 -29.83 13.96 5.59
C ILE A 186 -29.64 12.60 4.90
N LEU A 187 -30.73 12.06 4.34
CA LEU A 187 -30.74 10.86 3.54
C LEU A 187 -30.61 11.18 2.04
N ILE A 188 -31.49 12.11 1.56
CA ILE A 188 -31.48 12.61 0.18
C ILE A 188 -31.20 14.11 0.21
N LYS A 189 -30.24 14.54 -0.55
CA LYS A 189 -29.86 15.96 -0.73
C LYS A 189 -30.86 16.68 -1.64
N SER A 190 -30.83 18.03 -1.65
CA SER A 190 -31.67 18.88 -2.50
C SER A 190 -31.45 18.65 -4.00
N ASP A 191 -30.30 18.14 -4.42
CA ASP A 191 -30.01 17.76 -5.81
C ASP A 191 -30.56 16.37 -6.19
N GLY A 192 -31.23 15.68 -5.25
CA GLY A 192 -31.79 14.35 -5.42
C GLY A 192 -30.81 13.20 -5.21
N PHE A 193 -29.53 13.49 -4.95
CA PHE A 193 -28.53 12.46 -4.65
C PHE A 193 -28.63 12.00 -3.18
N PRO A 194 -28.42 10.71 -2.90
CA PRO A 194 -28.31 10.24 -1.53
C PRO A 194 -27.04 10.76 -0.89
N THR A 195 -27.05 10.87 0.43
CA THR A 195 -25.80 10.98 1.19
C THR A 195 -25.09 9.64 1.23
N TYR A 196 -23.79 9.65 1.46
CA TYR A 196 -22.98 8.44 1.69
C TYR A 196 -23.63 7.53 2.75
N ASN A 197 -24.01 8.11 3.88
CA ASN A 197 -24.58 7.38 5.01
C ASN A 197 -25.87 6.64 4.68
N PHE A 198 -26.63 7.07 3.72
CA PHE A 198 -27.86 6.42 3.29
C PHE A 198 -27.61 5.41 2.15
N ALA A 199 -26.85 5.83 1.14
CA ALA A 199 -26.58 4.98 -0.02
C ALA A 199 -25.91 3.66 0.38
N ASN A 200 -24.91 3.71 1.29
CA ASN A 200 -24.16 2.51 1.68
C ASN A 200 -25.06 1.44 2.33
N ILE A 201 -26.05 1.85 3.13
CA ILE A 201 -26.98 0.91 3.79
C ILE A 201 -27.87 0.23 2.79
N ILE A 202 -28.45 1.00 1.86
CA ILE A 202 -29.33 0.48 0.80
C ILE A 202 -28.54 -0.48 -0.08
N ASP A 203 -27.32 -0.12 -0.43
CA ASP A 203 -26.46 -0.94 -1.28
C ASP A 203 -26.00 -2.20 -0.57
N ASP A 204 -25.55 -2.09 0.67
CA ASP A 204 -25.12 -3.24 1.46
C ASP A 204 -26.25 -4.25 1.64
N HIS A 205 -27.47 -3.79 1.92
CA HIS A 205 -28.64 -4.66 2.01
C HIS A 205 -28.99 -5.29 0.64
N THR A 206 -29.13 -4.48 -0.41
CA THR A 206 -29.56 -4.95 -1.72
C THR A 206 -28.53 -5.80 -2.46
N MET A 207 -27.25 -5.73 -2.04
CA MET A 207 -26.15 -6.57 -2.52
C MET A 207 -25.88 -7.77 -1.59
N ASN A 208 -26.74 -8.00 -0.58
CA ASN A 208 -26.60 -9.08 0.40
C ASN A 208 -25.23 -9.09 1.11
N VAL A 209 -24.69 -7.92 1.41
CA VAL A 209 -23.47 -7.80 2.21
C VAL A 209 -23.73 -8.26 3.64
N THR A 210 -22.95 -9.21 4.11
CA THR A 210 -23.10 -9.79 5.45
C THR A 210 -22.14 -9.20 6.47
N HIS A 211 -20.95 -8.76 6.01
CA HIS A 211 -19.91 -8.20 6.85
C HIS A 211 -19.46 -6.85 6.29
N VAL A 212 -19.53 -5.83 7.13
CA VAL A 212 -19.13 -4.45 6.80
C VAL A 212 -17.82 -4.13 7.50
N VAL A 213 -16.74 -4.12 6.72
CA VAL A 213 -15.42 -3.71 7.19
C VAL A 213 -15.18 -2.26 6.79
N ARG A 214 -14.71 -1.42 7.72
CA ARG A 214 -14.44 0.00 7.46
C ARG A 214 -13.59 0.62 8.57
N GLY A 215 -13.15 1.87 8.40
CA GLY A 215 -12.39 2.60 9.40
C GLY A 215 -13.20 2.87 10.69
N ASN A 216 -12.48 2.97 11.80
CA ASN A 216 -13.10 3.20 13.11
C ASN A 216 -13.76 4.58 13.28
N GLU A 217 -13.54 5.51 12.36
CA GLU A 217 -14.23 6.80 12.30
C GLU A 217 -15.76 6.65 12.14
N TYR A 218 -16.23 5.51 11.64
CA TYR A 218 -17.65 5.22 11.49
C TYR A 218 -18.33 4.63 12.73
N LEU A 219 -17.57 4.32 13.80
CA LEU A 219 -18.16 3.77 15.03
C LEU A 219 -19.29 4.66 15.56
N SER A 220 -19.07 5.98 15.61
CA SER A 220 -20.08 6.94 16.09
C SER A 220 -21.28 7.11 15.18
N SER A 221 -21.18 6.74 13.91
CA SER A 221 -22.28 6.80 12.93
C SER A 221 -23.08 5.50 12.86
N THR A 222 -22.51 4.38 13.31
CA THR A 222 -23.12 3.06 13.24
C THR A 222 -24.49 2.97 13.93
N PRO A 223 -24.74 3.62 15.08
CA PRO A 223 -26.09 3.62 15.66
C PRO A 223 -27.15 4.21 14.74
N LYS A 224 -26.83 5.27 13.98
CA LYS A 224 -27.77 5.87 12.99
C LYS A 224 -28.08 4.92 11.84
N TYR A 225 -27.09 4.12 11.43
CA TYR A 225 -27.28 3.09 10.41
C TYR A 225 -28.17 1.97 10.92
N ASN A 226 -27.96 1.53 12.15
CA ASN A 226 -28.78 0.50 12.77
C ASN A 226 -30.26 0.91 12.88
N LEU A 227 -30.53 2.19 13.21
CA LEU A 227 -31.90 2.71 13.21
C LEU A 227 -32.55 2.65 11.82
N LEU A 228 -31.79 2.80 10.73
CA LEU A 228 -32.31 2.64 9.37
C LEU A 228 -32.55 1.17 9.03
N TYR A 229 -31.65 0.25 9.40
CA TYR A 229 -31.90 -1.20 9.25
C TYR A 229 -33.16 -1.61 9.99
N ASP A 230 -33.34 -1.16 11.24
CA ASP A 230 -34.51 -1.47 12.06
C ASP A 230 -35.78 -0.88 11.45
N ALA A 231 -35.74 0.36 10.95
CA ALA A 231 -36.89 1.01 10.30
C ALA A 231 -37.38 0.26 9.06
N PHE A 232 -36.46 -0.33 8.29
CA PHE A 232 -36.76 -1.17 7.15
C PHE A 232 -37.16 -2.63 7.54
N GLY A 233 -36.94 -3.03 8.80
CA GLY A 233 -37.08 -4.41 9.24
C GLY A 233 -36.02 -5.35 8.65
N TRP A 234 -34.84 -4.83 8.35
CA TRP A 234 -33.73 -5.59 7.79
C TRP A 234 -32.76 -6.08 8.87
N ASP A 235 -32.14 -7.24 8.62
CA ASP A 235 -31.07 -7.73 9.47
C ASP A 235 -29.85 -6.79 9.37
N ARG A 236 -29.26 -6.48 10.52
CA ARG A 236 -28.03 -5.69 10.60
C ARG A 236 -26.84 -6.54 10.16
N PRO A 237 -25.86 -5.99 9.42
CA PRO A 237 -24.65 -6.72 9.07
C PRO A 237 -23.74 -6.92 10.29
N VAL A 238 -22.80 -7.83 10.19
CA VAL A 238 -21.70 -7.96 11.14
C VAL A 238 -20.73 -6.79 10.90
N TYR A 239 -20.36 -6.07 11.96
CA TYR A 239 -19.46 -4.92 11.87
C TYR A 239 -18.03 -5.30 12.24
N VAL A 240 -17.08 -4.79 11.45
CA VAL A 240 -15.63 -4.91 11.65
C VAL A 240 -15.00 -3.54 11.46
N HIS A 241 -14.84 -2.77 12.53
CA HIS A 241 -14.19 -1.49 12.45
C HIS A 241 -12.69 -1.63 12.68
N VAL A 242 -11.88 -1.11 11.75
CA VAL A 242 -10.42 -1.23 11.80
C VAL A 242 -9.78 0.10 12.21
N PRO A 243 -8.75 0.08 13.08
CA PRO A 243 -8.08 1.30 13.51
C PRO A 243 -7.30 1.93 12.34
N PRO A 244 -6.97 3.24 12.41
CA PRO A 244 -6.25 3.92 11.35
C PRO A 244 -4.80 3.45 11.23
N VAL A 245 -4.21 3.65 10.05
CA VAL A 245 -2.76 3.58 9.85
C VAL A 245 -2.18 4.96 10.14
N MET A 246 -1.19 5.00 11.02
CA MET A 246 -0.53 6.23 11.47
C MET A 246 0.86 6.35 10.84
N LYS A 247 1.33 7.57 10.66
CA LYS A 247 2.72 7.86 10.32
C LYS A 247 3.64 7.73 11.54
N ASP A 248 3.15 8.24 12.66
CA ASP A 248 3.79 8.22 13.97
C ASP A 248 2.70 8.23 15.07
N GLU A 249 3.08 8.28 16.32
CA GLU A 249 2.13 8.24 17.45
C GLU A 249 1.05 9.34 17.43
N LYS A 250 1.28 10.45 16.71
CA LYS A 250 0.41 11.64 16.72
C LYS A 250 -0.27 11.93 15.39
N HIS A 251 0.33 11.50 14.28
CA HIS A 251 -0.09 11.90 12.95
C HIS A 251 -0.60 10.72 12.14
N LYS A 252 -1.78 10.87 11.54
CA LYS A 252 -2.28 9.90 10.56
C LYS A 252 -1.38 9.89 9.32
N LEU A 253 -1.22 8.72 8.73
CA LEU A 253 -0.60 8.59 7.42
C LEU A 253 -1.45 9.35 6.39
N SER A 254 -0.85 10.23 5.60
CA SER A 254 -1.58 11.07 4.64
C SER A 254 -0.86 11.19 3.32
N LYS A 255 -1.60 11.38 2.23
CA LYS A 255 -1.07 11.58 0.85
C LYS A 255 -0.03 12.72 0.74
N ARG A 256 -0.07 13.71 1.63
CA ARG A 256 0.88 14.83 1.64
C ARG A 256 2.28 14.46 2.12
N ASN A 257 2.45 13.28 2.70
CA ASN A 257 3.71 12.82 3.32
C ASN A 257 4.52 11.88 2.42
N GLY A 258 4.13 11.66 1.15
CA GLY A 258 4.97 11.03 0.13
C GLY A 258 4.98 9.50 0.08
N ASP A 259 4.58 8.77 1.13
CA ASP A 259 4.64 7.29 1.19
C ASP A 259 3.29 6.66 1.54
N ALA A 260 2.22 7.40 1.30
CA ALA A 260 0.88 7.00 1.73
C ALA A 260 0.07 6.26 0.66
N SER A 261 0.53 6.20 -0.59
CA SER A 261 -0.17 5.51 -1.67
C SER A 261 0.57 4.25 -2.14
N TYR A 262 -0.21 3.27 -2.59
CA TYR A 262 0.32 2.07 -3.22
C TYR A 262 1.18 2.40 -4.45
N GLN A 263 0.74 3.34 -5.27
CA GLN A 263 1.44 3.76 -6.49
C GLN A 263 2.81 4.35 -6.19
N ASP A 264 2.94 5.14 -5.11
CA ASP A 264 4.22 5.71 -4.69
C ASP A 264 5.20 4.60 -4.26
N LEU A 265 4.72 3.56 -3.57
CA LEU A 265 5.55 2.42 -3.17
C LEU A 265 6.01 1.61 -4.38
N VAL A 266 5.12 1.31 -5.32
CA VAL A 266 5.50 0.61 -6.57
C VAL A 266 6.50 1.43 -7.37
N ALA A 267 6.30 2.75 -7.49
CA ALA A 267 7.24 3.64 -8.18
C ALA A 267 8.63 3.67 -7.51
N LYS A 268 8.71 3.41 -6.21
CA LYS A 268 9.98 3.24 -5.47
C LYS A 268 10.60 1.85 -5.62
N GLY A 269 9.93 0.93 -6.30
CA GLY A 269 10.45 -0.40 -6.57
C GLY A 269 10.10 -1.46 -5.52
N TYR A 270 9.04 -1.23 -4.73
CA TYR A 270 8.48 -2.27 -3.87
C TYR A 270 7.60 -3.23 -4.67
N LEU A 271 7.68 -4.52 -4.35
CA LEU A 271 6.89 -5.57 -4.97
C LEU A 271 5.44 -5.55 -4.44
N PRO A 272 4.43 -5.75 -5.29
CA PRO A 272 3.04 -5.83 -4.87
C PRO A 272 2.81 -6.84 -3.74
N GLU A 273 3.41 -8.03 -3.82
CA GLU A 273 3.29 -9.11 -2.85
C GLU A 273 3.86 -8.72 -1.48
N ALA A 274 5.00 -8.03 -1.48
CA ALA A 274 5.62 -7.54 -0.25
C ALA A 274 4.77 -6.46 0.41
N VAL A 275 4.19 -5.53 -0.39
CA VAL A 275 3.29 -4.50 0.11
C VAL A 275 2.04 -5.14 0.73
N ILE A 276 1.41 -6.11 0.07
CA ILE A 276 0.21 -6.80 0.60
C ILE A 276 0.52 -7.53 1.90
N ASN A 277 1.58 -8.31 1.94
CA ASN A 277 1.96 -9.00 3.17
C ASN A 277 2.25 -8.01 4.31
N TYR A 278 2.99 -6.94 4.03
CA TYR A 278 3.28 -5.93 5.04
C TYR A 278 2.02 -5.25 5.58
N ILE A 279 1.10 -4.81 4.71
CA ILE A 279 -0.13 -4.14 5.15
C ILE A 279 -1.10 -5.09 5.87
N ALA A 280 -1.07 -6.39 5.60
CA ALA A 280 -1.81 -7.37 6.40
C ALA A 280 -1.38 -7.34 7.86
N LEU A 281 -0.07 -7.20 8.13
CA LEU A 281 0.48 -7.12 9.49
C LEU A 281 0.29 -5.75 10.15
N LEU A 282 -0.24 -4.74 9.43
CA LEU A 282 -0.56 -3.44 10.01
C LEU A 282 -1.86 -3.49 10.81
N GLY A 283 -1.75 -3.88 12.07
CA GLY A 283 -2.87 -3.97 13.00
C GLY A 283 -3.55 -5.35 13.02
N TRP A 284 -2.94 -6.37 12.44
CA TRP A 284 -3.30 -7.76 12.60
C TRP A 284 -2.05 -8.57 12.95
N ALA A 285 -2.19 -9.59 13.79
CA ALA A 285 -1.08 -10.45 14.21
C ALA A 285 -1.46 -11.92 14.04
N PRO A 286 -0.67 -12.72 13.28
CA PRO A 286 -0.89 -14.16 13.16
C PRO A 286 -0.68 -14.89 14.50
N GLU A 287 -1.08 -16.16 14.57
CA GLU A 287 -0.82 -16.99 15.77
C GLU A 287 0.65 -17.36 15.92
N THR A 288 1.39 -17.38 14.83
CA THR A 288 2.80 -17.76 14.77
C THR A 288 3.71 -16.54 14.69
N GLU A 289 5.02 -16.76 14.81
CA GLU A 289 6.04 -15.72 14.58
C GLU A 289 6.38 -15.52 13.09
N GLN A 290 5.67 -16.18 12.18
CA GLN A 290 5.86 -16.00 10.73
C GLN A 290 5.47 -14.58 10.34
N GLU A 291 6.30 -13.95 9.50
CA GLU A 291 6.06 -12.60 8.98
C GLU A 291 5.93 -12.56 7.44
N ILE A 292 6.43 -13.58 6.76
CA ILE A 292 6.39 -13.64 5.29
C ILE A 292 5.30 -14.63 4.87
N TYR A 293 4.29 -14.13 4.17
CA TYR A 293 3.11 -14.86 3.74
C TYR A 293 2.79 -14.59 2.27
N SER A 294 2.51 -15.61 1.51
CA SER A 294 1.77 -15.46 0.26
C SER A 294 0.32 -15.02 0.55
N LEU A 295 -0.37 -14.48 -0.46
CA LEU A 295 -1.78 -14.10 -0.31
C LEU A 295 -2.65 -15.31 0.08
N GLN A 296 -2.36 -16.52 -0.44
CA GLN A 296 -3.09 -17.73 -0.08
C GLN A 296 -2.87 -18.12 1.39
N GLU A 297 -1.63 -18.06 1.87
CA GLU A 297 -1.34 -18.33 3.28
C GLU A 297 -2.03 -17.32 4.19
N LEU A 298 -2.11 -16.03 3.79
CA LEU A 298 -2.88 -15.03 4.54
C LEU A 298 -4.36 -15.40 4.60
N ILE A 299 -4.97 -15.84 3.50
CA ILE A 299 -6.37 -16.32 3.48
C ILE A 299 -6.55 -17.48 4.46
N ASP A 300 -5.63 -18.42 4.48
CA ASP A 300 -5.75 -19.65 5.28
C ASP A 300 -5.64 -19.38 6.78
N VAL A 301 -4.83 -18.37 7.20
CA VAL A 301 -4.55 -18.10 8.62
C VAL A 301 -5.26 -16.86 9.18
N PHE A 302 -6.01 -16.12 8.36
CA PHE A 302 -6.61 -14.87 8.78
C PHE A 302 -7.73 -15.09 9.80
N ASP A 303 -7.62 -14.47 10.96
CA ASP A 303 -8.64 -14.45 11.99
C ASP A 303 -8.96 -12.99 12.39
N VAL A 304 -10.21 -12.59 12.20
CA VAL A 304 -10.70 -11.23 12.51
C VAL A 304 -10.51 -10.89 13.99
N ALA A 305 -10.64 -11.88 14.89
CA ALA A 305 -10.47 -11.67 16.33
C ALA A 305 -9.06 -11.21 16.71
N ARG A 306 -8.10 -11.36 15.81
CA ARG A 306 -6.70 -10.96 16.00
C ARG A 306 -6.39 -9.57 15.44
N ILE A 307 -7.38 -8.83 14.95
CA ILE A 307 -7.21 -7.42 14.60
C ILE A 307 -7.06 -6.60 15.88
N SER A 308 -5.99 -5.80 15.94
CA SER A 308 -5.72 -4.91 17.08
C SER A 308 -6.74 -3.77 17.14
N ARG A 309 -7.09 -3.35 18.35
CA ARG A 309 -7.89 -2.12 18.58
C ARG A 309 -7.05 -0.86 18.47
N SER A 310 -5.73 -0.99 18.61
CA SER A 310 -4.80 0.13 18.58
C SER A 310 -4.40 0.50 17.15
N PRO A 311 -4.19 1.80 16.86
CA PRO A 311 -3.62 2.23 15.58
C PRO A 311 -2.30 1.54 15.27
N ALA A 312 -2.05 1.24 13.99
CA ALA A 312 -0.80 0.69 13.51
C ALA A 312 0.08 1.79 12.94
N ILE A 313 1.37 1.80 13.28
CA ILE A 313 2.34 2.76 12.74
C ILE A 313 2.97 2.16 11.48
N PHE A 314 3.00 2.93 10.41
CA PHE A 314 3.65 2.56 9.16
C PHE A 314 5.17 2.67 9.29
N ASP A 315 5.87 1.54 9.15
CA ASP A 315 7.32 1.41 9.25
C ASP A 315 7.90 1.05 7.87
N ILE A 316 8.54 2.00 7.22
CA ILE A 316 9.13 1.82 5.89
C ILE A 316 10.35 0.89 5.93
N ASP A 317 11.11 0.87 7.02
CA ASP A 317 12.29 0.02 7.15
C ASP A 317 11.87 -1.44 7.25
N LYS A 318 10.79 -1.74 7.98
CA LYS A 318 10.19 -3.08 8.01
C LYS A 318 9.68 -3.51 6.64
N LEU A 319 8.97 -2.65 5.91
CA LEU A 319 8.54 -2.95 4.54
C LEU A 319 9.74 -3.21 3.62
N THR A 320 10.79 -2.40 3.71
CA THR A 320 12.01 -2.55 2.91
C THR A 320 12.68 -3.89 3.19
N TRP A 321 12.82 -4.26 4.46
CA TRP A 321 13.36 -5.57 4.85
C TRP A 321 12.51 -6.72 4.29
N MET A 322 11.18 -6.66 4.45
CA MET A 322 10.28 -7.68 3.91
C MET A 322 10.42 -7.81 2.39
N ASN A 323 10.44 -6.69 1.68
CA ASN A 323 10.63 -6.66 0.23
C ASN A 323 11.94 -7.33 -0.19
N GLY A 324 13.04 -7.05 0.52
CA GLY A 324 14.32 -7.71 0.31
C GLY A 324 14.26 -9.22 0.53
N VAL A 325 13.45 -9.69 1.50
CA VAL A 325 13.23 -11.14 1.70
C VAL A 325 12.51 -11.75 0.50
N TYR A 326 11.48 -11.09 -0.04
CA TYR A 326 10.80 -11.57 -1.25
C TYR A 326 11.76 -11.66 -2.44
N LEU A 327 12.57 -10.61 -2.70
CA LEU A 327 13.55 -10.61 -3.79
C LEU A 327 14.58 -11.75 -3.64
N ARG A 328 15.10 -11.96 -2.44
CA ARG A 328 16.10 -13.02 -2.16
C ARG A 328 15.56 -14.42 -2.26
N ASN A 329 14.26 -14.62 -2.02
CA ASN A 329 13.62 -15.93 -2.08
C ASN A 329 13.10 -16.30 -3.48
N MET A 330 13.15 -15.40 -4.45
CA MET A 330 12.82 -15.71 -5.84
C MET A 330 13.84 -16.71 -6.41
N ASP A 331 13.37 -17.66 -7.21
CA ASP A 331 14.27 -18.47 -8.05
C ASP A 331 14.98 -17.58 -9.08
N GLU A 332 16.11 -18.09 -9.62
CA GLU A 332 16.98 -17.31 -10.51
C GLU A 332 16.25 -16.75 -11.75
N ASP A 333 15.37 -17.52 -12.36
CA ASP A 333 14.69 -17.11 -13.60
C ASP A 333 13.59 -16.07 -13.32
N THR A 334 12.81 -16.27 -12.27
CA THR A 334 11.81 -15.28 -11.79
C THR A 334 12.48 -13.99 -11.37
N TYR A 335 13.57 -14.09 -10.61
CA TYR A 335 14.32 -12.91 -10.19
C TYR A 335 14.87 -12.14 -11.39
N PHE A 336 15.53 -12.86 -12.32
CA PHE A 336 16.06 -12.21 -13.52
C PHE A 336 14.96 -11.55 -14.36
N ALA A 337 13.82 -12.20 -14.56
CA ALA A 337 12.70 -11.61 -15.27
C ALA A 337 12.21 -10.31 -14.60
N THR A 338 12.16 -10.28 -13.25
CA THR A 338 11.74 -9.12 -12.47
C THR A 338 12.70 -7.95 -12.58
N VAL A 339 14.02 -8.20 -12.49
CA VAL A 339 15.03 -7.13 -12.47
C VAL A 339 15.52 -6.70 -13.85
N ARG A 340 15.28 -7.52 -14.88
CA ARG A 340 15.75 -7.29 -16.25
C ARG A 340 15.41 -5.91 -16.80
N PRO A 341 14.18 -5.37 -16.67
CA PRO A 341 13.87 -4.03 -17.18
C PRO A 341 14.72 -2.93 -16.52
N TYR A 342 15.07 -3.09 -15.25
CA TYR A 342 15.91 -2.17 -14.51
C TYR A 342 17.36 -2.29 -14.94
N LEU A 343 17.86 -3.51 -15.13
CA LEU A 343 19.22 -3.75 -15.64
C LEU A 343 19.40 -3.23 -17.06
N GLU A 344 18.46 -3.48 -17.98
CA GLU A 344 18.50 -2.94 -19.35
C GLU A 344 18.49 -1.42 -19.40
N LYS A 345 17.84 -0.78 -18.41
CA LYS A 345 17.87 0.67 -18.25
C LYS A 345 19.22 1.16 -17.71
N ALA A 346 19.81 0.46 -16.76
CA ALA A 346 21.00 0.89 -16.03
C ALA A 346 22.30 0.53 -16.73
N VAL A 347 22.39 -0.62 -17.43
CA VAL A 347 23.59 -1.16 -18.06
C VAL A 347 23.43 -1.15 -19.58
N LYS A 348 24.32 -0.45 -20.30
CA LYS A 348 24.32 -0.30 -21.77
C LYS A 348 25.42 -1.10 -22.44
N GLY A 349 26.46 -1.45 -21.71
CA GLY A 349 27.57 -2.27 -22.22
C GLY A 349 27.15 -3.72 -22.56
N PRO A 350 27.98 -4.47 -23.24
CA PRO A 350 27.68 -5.83 -23.72
C PRO A 350 27.86 -6.88 -22.63
N TYR A 351 27.46 -6.57 -21.40
CA TYR A 351 27.62 -7.46 -20.25
C TYR A 351 26.48 -8.47 -20.13
N ASN A 352 26.77 -9.62 -19.50
CA ASN A 352 25.76 -10.64 -19.24
C ASN A 352 24.86 -10.20 -18.07
N LEU A 353 23.67 -9.65 -18.38
CA LEU A 353 22.73 -9.15 -17.39
C LEU A 353 22.22 -10.24 -16.42
N LYS A 354 22.19 -11.51 -16.87
CA LYS A 354 21.81 -12.62 -15.99
C LYS A 354 22.87 -12.86 -14.90
N GLU A 355 24.15 -12.75 -15.22
CA GLU A 355 25.21 -12.86 -14.22
C GLU A 355 25.23 -11.63 -13.28
N ILE A 356 24.97 -10.43 -13.81
CA ILE A 356 24.79 -9.24 -12.97
C ILE A 356 23.61 -9.44 -12.00
N SER A 357 22.49 -10.02 -12.46
CA SER A 357 21.34 -10.28 -11.59
C SER A 357 21.68 -11.18 -10.40
N LYS A 358 22.50 -12.20 -10.59
CA LYS A 358 22.92 -13.11 -9.52
C LYS A 358 23.68 -12.41 -8.41
N ILE A 359 24.60 -11.50 -8.76
CA ILE A 359 25.38 -10.79 -7.74
C ILE A 359 24.60 -9.71 -7.01
N ILE A 360 23.57 -9.13 -7.63
CA ILE A 360 22.74 -8.10 -6.97
C ILE A 360 21.62 -8.71 -6.10
N GLN A 361 21.12 -9.91 -6.40
CA GLN A 361 20.00 -10.52 -5.67
C GLN A 361 20.17 -10.53 -4.14
N PRO A 362 21.32 -10.92 -3.57
CA PRO A 362 21.52 -10.91 -2.12
C PRO A 362 21.75 -9.52 -1.51
N ARG A 363 21.79 -8.46 -2.31
CA ARG A 363 22.30 -7.14 -1.92
C ARG A 363 21.29 -6.00 -2.02
N ILE A 364 20.23 -6.17 -2.79
CA ILE A 364 19.19 -5.14 -2.94
C ILE A 364 17.96 -5.52 -2.15
N ASP A 365 17.30 -4.52 -1.60
CA ASP A 365 16.04 -4.66 -0.88
C ASP A 365 14.86 -4.08 -1.67
N ILE A 366 15.09 -3.14 -2.59
CA ILE A 366 14.10 -2.56 -3.50
C ILE A 366 14.68 -2.40 -4.91
N LEU A 367 13.82 -2.48 -5.93
CA LEU A 367 14.26 -2.51 -7.34
C LEU A 367 14.97 -1.23 -7.79
N ASN A 368 14.62 -0.07 -7.25
CA ASN A 368 15.28 1.19 -7.61
C ASN A 368 16.75 1.30 -7.12
N GLN A 369 17.21 0.41 -6.23
CA GLN A 369 18.62 0.35 -5.84
C GLN A 369 19.50 -0.25 -6.94
N ILE A 370 18.91 -0.90 -7.96
CA ILE A 370 19.66 -1.57 -9.03
C ILE A 370 20.53 -0.58 -9.79
N GLU A 371 20.02 0.60 -10.14
CA GLU A 371 20.75 1.60 -10.91
C GLU A 371 22.07 2.00 -10.23
N GLU A 372 22.03 2.28 -8.94
CA GLU A 372 23.23 2.62 -8.15
C GLU A 372 24.16 1.42 -7.92
N ALA A 373 23.57 0.22 -7.80
CA ALA A 373 24.32 -1.00 -7.55
C ALA A 373 25.20 -1.43 -8.75
N VAL A 374 24.83 -1.04 -9.98
CA VAL A 374 25.46 -1.51 -11.23
C VAL A 374 26.02 -0.40 -12.11
N ASP A 375 25.95 0.87 -11.72
CA ASP A 375 26.41 2.04 -12.49
C ASP A 375 27.86 1.97 -12.94
N PHE A 376 28.71 1.32 -12.14
CA PHE A 376 30.14 1.15 -12.41
C PHE A 376 30.44 0.19 -13.58
N PHE A 377 29.48 -0.61 -14.07
CA PHE A 377 29.73 -1.51 -15.19
C PHE A 377 30.00 -0.74 -16.48
N ASP A 378 29.21 0.25 -16.80
CA ASP A 378 29.37 1.04 -18.04
C ASP A 378 30.53 2.03 -17.94
N GLU A 379 30.71 2.66 -16.80
CA GLU A 379 31.79 3.65 -16.60
C GLU A 379 32.42 3.50 -15.21
N LEU A 380 33.71 3.36 -15.16
CA LEU A 380 34.44 3.37 -13.89
C LEU A 380 34.34 4.76 -13.25
N PRO A 381 33.67 4.92 -12.11
CA PRO A 381 33.57 6.22 -11.45
C PRO A 381 34.94 6.70 -10.99
N ASP A 382 35.15 8.03 -10.92
CA ASP A 382 36.31 8.56 -10.23
C ASP A 382 36.24 8.25 -8.74
N TYR A 383 37.33 7.78 -8.15
CA TYR A 383 37.38 7.35 -6.76
C TYR A 383 38.64 7.79 -6.05
N ASP A 384 38.55 7.98 -4.75
CA ASP A 384 39.66 8.34 -3.89
C ASP A 384 40.61 7.15 -3.70
N LEU A 385 41.92 7.36 -3.85
CA LEU A 385 42.95 6.35 -3.63
C LEU A 385 43.02 5.87 -2.17
N GLU A 386 42.54 6.66 -1.21
CA GLU A 386 42.36 6.21 0.17
C GLU A 386 41.43 4.96 0.30
N MET A 387 40.58 4.67 -0.70
CA MET A 387 39.80 3.43 -0.74
C MET A 387 40.64 2.15 -0.79
N TYR A 388 41.92 2.26 -1.26
CA TYR A 388 42.87 1.14 -1.21
C TYR A 388 43.34 0.85 0.22
N ARG A 389 43.20 1.79 1.15
CA ARG A 389 43.53 1.63 2.57
C ARG A 389 42.34 1.03 3.29
N HIS A 390 42.46 -0.19 3.82
CA HIS A 390 41.38 -0.83 4.54
C HIS A 390 41.83 -1.56 5.80
N LYS A 391 41.37 -1.10 6.98
CA LYS A 391 41.82 -1.59 8.28
C LYS A 391 41.59 -3.10 8.49
N LYS A 392 40.37 -3.60 8.18
CA LYS A 392 40.04 -5.03 8.34
C LYS A 392 40.78 -5.91 7.34
N MET A 393 40.93 -5.49 6.10
CA MET A 393 41.66 -6.22 5.05
C MET A 393 43.15 -6.08 5.18
N LYS A 394 43.62 -5.13 6.02
CA LYS A 394 45.05 -4.83 6.26
C LYS A 394 45.78 -4.43 4.98
N THR A 395 45.14 -3.60 4.15
CA THR A 395 45.69 -3.06 2.94
C THR A 395 46.24 -1.64 3.18
N THR A 396 47.33 -1.33 2.48
CA THR A 396 47.89 0.01 2.34
C THR A 396 48.07 0.29 0.85
N PRO A 397 48.35 1.55 0.40
CA PRO A 397 48.60 1.85 -1.00
C PRO A 397 49.75 1.01 -1.59
N GLU A 398 50.81 0.75 -0.83
CA GLU A 398 51.98 -0.05 -1.28
C GLU A 398 51.60 -1.53 -1.48
N ILE A 399 50.88 -2.12 -0.51
CA ILE A 399 50.36 -3.48 -0.64
C ILE A 399 49.37 -3.56 -1.81
N ALA A 400 48.51 -2.55 -1.97
CA ALA A 400 47.54 -2.50 -3.05
C ALA A 400 48.23 -2.44 -4.42
N LEU A 401 49.28 -1.61 -4.58
CA LEU A 401 50.06 -1.53 -5.81
C LEU A 401 50.68 -2.88 -6.17
N THR A 402 51.39 -3.51 -5.22
CA THR A 402 51.98 -4.83 -5.43
C THR A 402 50.98 -5.91 -5.78
N SER A 403 49.82 -5.90 -5.10
CA SER A 403 48.72 -6.82 -5.34
C SER A 403 48.05 -6.65 -6.71
N LEU A 404 47.86 -5.39 -7.14
CA LEU A 404 47.33 -5.08 -8.48
C LEU A 404 48.28 -5.49 -9.59
N GLN A 405 49.60 -5.28 -9.43
CA GLN A 405 50.60 -5.71 -10.40
C GLN A 405 50.58 -7.23 -10.58
N ALA A 406 50.59 -7.98 -9.47
CA ALA A 406 50.50 -9.43 -9.51
C ALA A 406 49.17 -9.95 -10.13
N ALA A 407 48.06 -9.35 -9.74
CA ALA A 407 46.76 -9.69 -10.30
C ALA A 407 46.67 -9.39 -11.80
N ARG A 408 47.21 -8.26 -12.23
CA ARG A 408 47.27 -7.86 -13.64
C ARG A 408 48.02 -8.89 -14.47
N ASP A 409 49.23 -9.28 -14.03
CA ASP A 409 50.06 -10.22 -14.77
C ASP A 409 49.42 -11.61 -14.84
N THR A 410 48.85 -12.08 -13.74
CA THR A 410 48.16 -13.37 -13.67
C THR A 410 46.91 -13.40 -14.57
N LEU A 411 46.07 -12.36 -14.51
CA LEU A 411 44.89 -12.25 -15.35
C LEU A 411 45.23 -12.06 -16.84
N ALA A 412 46.32 -11.36 -17.16
CA ALA A 412 46.80 -11.22 -18.53
C ALA A 412 47.24 -12.56 -19.13
N ALA A 413 47.86 -13.41 -18.33
CA ALA A 413 48.31 -14.75 -18.73
C ALA A 413 47.18 -15.77 -18.82
N LEU A 414 46.00 -15.51 -18.27
CA LEU A 414 44.83 -16.39 -18.36
C LEU A 414 44.20 -16.30 -19.76
N ASP A 415 44.34 -17.37 -20.56
CA ASP A 415 43.77 -17.39 -21.91
C ASP A 415 42.28 -17.68 -21.94
N ASP A 416 41.80 -18.46 -20.98
CA ASP A 416 40.40 -18.93 -20.91
C ASP A 416 39.58 -18.21 -19.84
N TRP A 417 38.73 -17.27 -20.29
CA TRP A 417 37.76 -16.51 -19.48
C TRP A 417 36.34 -17.00 -19.62
N SER A 418 36.12 -18.24 -20.04
CA SER A 418 34.77 -18.77 -20.32
C SER A 418 33.89 -18.98 -19.09
N SER A 419 34.49 -19.02 -17.89
CA SER A 419 33.75 -19.16 -16.64
C SER A 419 34.38 -18.35 -15.50
N GLU A 420 33.54 -17.98 -14.53
CA GLU A 420 33.98 -17.35 -13.29
C GLU A 420 35.03 -18.20 -12.54
N GLU A 421 34.83 -19.52 -12.50
CA GLU A 421 35.72 -20.49 -11.82
C GLU A 421 37.19 -20.34 -12.26
N LYS A 422 37.44 -20.08 -13.54
CA LYS A 422 38.81 -19.88 -14.04
C LYS A 422 39.45 -18.61 -13.54
N VAL A 423 38.73 -17.53 -13.48
CA VAL A 423 39.19 -16.26 -12.89
C VAL A 423 39.38 -16.42 -11.37
N HIS A 424 38.44 -17.14 -10.72
CA HIS A 424 38.49 -17.47 -9.31
C HIS A 424 39.80 -18.21 -8.95
N ASP A 425 40.12 -19.30 -9.68
CA ASP A 425 41.25 -20.16 -9.36
C ASP A 425 42.60 -19.39 -9.41
N VAL A 426 42.78 -18.57 -10.42
CA VAL A 426 44.04 -17.79 -10.55
C VAL A 426 44.12 -16.66 -9.54
N LEU A 427 43.05 -15.93 -9.26
CA LEU A 427 43.06 -14.84 -8.30
C LEU A 427 43.17 -15.33 -6.84
N LEU A 428 42.58 -16.47 -6.48
CA LEU A 428 42.70 -17.05 -5.14
C LEU A 428 44.02 -17.77 -4.88
N ALA A 429 44.79 -18.12 -5.90
CA ALA A 429 46.13 -18.62 -5.73
C ALA A 429 47.14 -17.51 -5.30
N LEU A 430 46.96 -16.30 -5.80
CA LEU A 430 47.87 -15.17 -5.59
C LEU A 430 48.19 -14.83 -4.13
N PRO A 431 47.22 -14.75 -3.20
CA PRO A 431 47.52 -14.43 -1.80
C PRO A 431 48.54 -15.38 -1.19
N LYS A 432 48.40 -16.68 -1.49
CA LYS A 432 49.35 -17.71 -0.99
C LYS A 432 50.73 -17.57 -1.61
N GLU A 433 50.81 -17.31 -2.91
CA GLU A 433 52.06 -17.11 -3.63
C GLU A 433 52.81 -15.87 -3.15
N MET A 434 52.07 -14.80 -2.84
CA MET A 434 52.62 -13.54 -2.35
C MET A 434 52.88 -13.53 -0.83
N GLY A 435 52.48 -14.56 -0.10
CA GLY A 435 52.54 -14.57 1.37
C GLY A 435 51.58 -13.57 2.05
N LEU A 436 50.48 -13.22 1.36
CA LEU A 436 49.46 -12.27 1.82
C LEU A 436 48.15 -12.99 2.19
N LYS A 437 47.22 -12.24 2.79
CA LYS A 437 45.85 -12.71 3.03
C LYS A 437 44.98 -12.38 1.85
N ASN A 438 43.90 -13.17 1.64
CA ASN A 438 42.96 -12.95 0.54
C ASN A 438 42.47 -11.50 0.43
N GLY A 439 42.09 -10.88 1.55
CA GLY A 439 41.63 -9.49 1.55
C GLY A 439 42.70 -8.48 1.10
N GLN A 440 43.99 -8.78 1.29
CA GLN A 440 45.07 -7.89 0.87
C GLN A 440 45.26 -7.87 -0.65
N VAL A 441 44.84 -8.92 -1.35
CA VAL A 441 44.87 -9.00 -2.83
C VAL A 441 43.52 -8.65 -3.43
N LEU A 442 42.44 -9.28 -2.95
CA LEU A 442 41.13 -9.12 -3.57
C LEU A 442 40.48 -7.74 -3.33
N TRP A 443 40.75 -7.10 -2.18
CA TRP A 443 40.25 -5.74 -1.95
C TRP A 443 40.77 -4.71 -2.95
N PRO A 444 42.12 -4.61 -3.21
CA PRO A 444 42.66 -3.75 -4.25
C PRO A 444 42.06 -4.03 -5.63
N VAL A 445 41.96 -5.31 -6.04
CA VAL A 445 41.38 -5.69 -7.34
C VAL A 445 39.90 -5.21 -7.43
N ARG A 446 39.08 -5.46 -6.40
CA ARG A 446 37.72 -4.98 -6.38
C ARG A 446 37.63 -3.46 -6.48
N THR A 447 38.46 -2.75 -5.71
CA THR A 447 38.50 -1.28 -5.74
C THR A 447 38.85 -0.78 -7.14
N ALA A 448 39.87 -1.38 -7.78
CA ALA A 448 40.30 -0.98 -9.12
C ALA A 448 39.22 -1.21 -10.18
N VAL A 449 38.52 -2.35 -10.14
CA VAL A 449 37.54 -2.69 -11.17
C VAL A 449 36.18 -2.03 -10.97
N THR A 450 35.87 -1.50 -9.77
CA THR A 450 34.57 -0.90 -9.47
C THR A 450 34.60 0.58 -9.13
N GLY A 451 35.69 1.07 -8.52
CA GLY A 451 35.77 2.42 -7.97
C GLY A 451 34.79 2.65 -6.79
N LYS A 452 34.25 1.58 -6.17
CA LYS A 452 33.26 1.69 -5.11
C LYS A 452 33.67 0.99 -3.81
N GLN A 453 33.25 1.59 -2.70
CA GLN A 453 33.50 1.02 -1.37
C GLN A 453 32.57 -0.18 -1.09
N PHE A 454 31.32 -0.10 -1.55
CA PHE A 454 30.32 -1.15 -1.44
C PHE A 454 29.92 -1.60 -2.84
N THR A 455 29.94 -2.92 -3.06
CA THR A 455 29.65 -3.53 -4.37
C THR A 455 28.74 -4.75 -4.18
N PRO A 456 27.90 -5.08 -5.16
CA PRO A 456 27.04 -6.25 -5.08
C PRO A 456 27.84 -7.57 -5.12
N GLY A 457 28.94 -7.62 -5.88
CA GLY A 457 29.82 -8.78 -6.00
C GLY A 457 31.22 -8.53 -5.45
N GLY A 458 32.04 -9.59 -5.40
CA GLY A 458 33.45 -9.54 -5.08
C GLY A 458 34.33 -9.18 -6.29
N ALA A 459 35.65 -9.19 -6.07
CA ALA A 459 36.62 -8.89 -7.12
C ALA A 459 36.57 -9.86 -8.31
N ILE A 460 36.27 -11.12 -8.03
CA ILE A 460 36.33 -12.22 -9.01
C ILE A 460 35.15 -12.15 -9.95
N GLU A 461 33.93 -12.17 -9.38
CA GLU A 461 32.68 -12.12 -10.13
C GLU A 461 32.60 -10.87 -11.01
N ILE A 462 32.98 -9.73 -10.45
CA ILE A 462 32.92 -8.45 -11.18
C ILE A 462 33.99 -8.42 -12.29
N ALA A 463 35.23 -8.85 -12.03
CA ALA A 463 36.28 -8.90 -13.06
C ALA A 463 35.87 -9.83 -14.21
N TRP A 464 35.28 -11.00 -13.88
CA TRP A 464 34.78 -11.94 -14.89
C TRP A 464 33.66 -11.34 -15.75
N ILE A 465 32.66 -10.72 -15.12
CA ILE A 465 31.53 -10.09 -15.85
C ILE A 465 32.01 -8.94 -16.74
N LEU A 466 32.97 -8.13 -16.29
CA LEU A 466 33.58 -7.06 -17.10
C LEU A 466 34.32 -7.60 -18.34
N GLY A 467 34.80 -8.83 -18.26
CA GLY A 467 35.66 -9.43 -19.28
C GLY A 467 37.13 -9.00 -19.18
N LYS A 468 38.00 -9.79 -19.85
CA LYS A 468 39.46 -9.66 -19.72
C LYS A 468 39.94 -8.25 -20.01
N ASP A 469 39.57 -7.71 -21.16
CA ASP A 469 40.13 -6.43 -21.63
C ASP A 469 39.74 -5.26 -20.70
N GLU A 470 38.50 -5.17 -20.29
CA GLU A 470 38.02 -4.09 -19.43
C GLU A 470 38.56 -4.23 -17.99
N ALA A 471 38.58 -5.46 -17.47
CA ALA A 471 39.16 -5.70 -16.14
C ALA A 471 40.66 -5.30 -16.09
N LEU A 472 41.46 -5.71 -17.10
CA LEU A 472 42.85 -5.34 -17.18
C LEU A 472 43.02 -3.82 -17.34
N ARG A 473 42.26 -3.17 -18.19
CA ARG A 473 42.28 -1.71 -18.38
C ARG A 473 42.05 -0.95 -17.05
N ARG A 474 41.05 -1.39 -16.25
CA ARG A 474 40.76 -0.76 -14.95
C ARG A 474 41.85 -1.02 -13.91
N ILE A 475 42.42 -2.21 -13.90
CA ILE A 475 43.56 -2.55 -13.02
C ILE A 475 44.79 -1.71 -13.40
N ASP A 476 45.12 -1.59 -14.70
CA ASP A 476 46.25 -0.77 -15.18
C ASP A 476 46.06 0.70 -14.76
N LEU A 477 44.85 1.26 -14.87
CA LEU A 477 44.54 2.61 -14.38
C LEU A 477 44.76 2.75 -12.86
N GLY A 478 44.36 1.75 -12.07
CA GLY A 478 44.59 1.72 -10.63
C GLY A 478 46.07 1.69 -10.28
N ILE A 479 46.87 0.90 -11.00
CA ILE A 479 48.33 0.83 -10.87
C ILE A 479 48.95 2.19 -11.18
N GLU A 480 48.62 2.81 -12.32
CA GLU A 480 49.12 4.11 -12.72
C GLU A 480 48.85 5.19 -11.67
N ARG A 481 47.62 5.27 -11.17
CA ARG A 481 47.20 6.26 -10.17
C ARG A 481 47.93 6.07 -8.83
N LEU A 482 48.05 4.81 -8.34
CA LEU A 482 48.80 4.50 -7.12
C LEU A 482 50.30 4.82 -7.25
N THR A 483 50.91 4.45 -8.37
CA THR A 483 52.36 4.74 -8.62
C THR A 483 52.60 6.25 -8.53
N LYS A 484 51.85 7.06 -9.26
CA LYS A 484 51.97 8.52 -9.22
C LYS A 484 51.77 9.11 -7.82
N SER A 485 50.82 8.57 -7.07
CA SER A 485 50.53 9.04 -5.70
C SER A 485 51.66 8.73 -4.74
N LEU A 486 52.25 7.53 -4.82
CA LEU A 486 53.37 7.12 -3.95
C LEU A 486 54.64 7.88 -4.27
N GLU A 487 54.98 8.08 -5.57
CA GLU A 487 56.11 8.90 -6.00
C GLU A 487 55.99 10.38 -5.57
N SER A 488 54.76 10.89 -5.45
CA SER A 488 54.54 12.28 -5.01
C SER A 488 54.58 12.45 -3.48
N ALA A 489 54.54 11.34 -2.73
CA ALA A 489 54.60 11.34 -1.28
C ALA A 489 56.01 11.10 -0.71
N GLU A 490 56.97 10.68 -1.57
CA GLU A 490 58.41 10.64 -1.30
C GLU A 490 59.06 12.02 -1.59
#